data_ce1a74de6ba2c4af03b5ec32fbc7bb53
#
_entry.id   ce1a74de6ba2c4af03b5ec32fbc7bb53
#
_cell.length_a   1.000
_cell.length_b   1.000
_cell.length_c   1.000
_cell.angle_alpha   90.00
_cell.angle_beta   90.00
_cell.angle_gamma   90.00
#
_symmetry.space_group_name_H-M   'P 1'
#
loop_
_entity.id
_entity.type
_entity.pdbx_description
1 polymer ?
#
loop_
_entity_poly.entity_id
_entity_poly.type
_entity_poly.pdbx_seq_one_letter_code
_entity_poly.pdbx_strand_id
1 'polypeptide(L)'
;MGIVSSTAGRRDGNNGKDRNQQTQLDGDQGDPNAVGHSQTLWILIFRGYPRDIQSTRVTELCIVFDDNENKNLTVRIQGSYPHYSVNEVWNQAHPRTRPHFYRRLAVATVETNSEADTRLRDAILGTHLNNTELDWNCQSWVGDVLTTLQDAKLITDEEGDNALNGMVNYIARAPWE
;
A
#
# COMPACT_ATOMS: atom_id res chain seq x y z
N MET A 1 -59.96 -13.09 -47.79
CA MET A 1 -60.23 -11.83 -48.54
C MET A 1 -58.96 -10.97 -48.31
N GLY A 2 -58.20 -10.71 -49.20
CA GLY A 2 -57.97 -10.27 -50.55
C GLY A 2 -56.51 -9.76 -50.55
N ILE A 3 -55.53 -10.34 -51.27
CA ILE A 3 -55.18 -10.09 -52.68
C ILE A 3 -54.68 -8.65 -52.83
N VAL A 4 -53.59 -8.41 -53.35
CA VAL A 4 -52.63 -8.54 -54.43
C VAL A 4 -51.63 -7.38 -54.34
N SER A 5 -50.52 -7.51 -54.74
CA SER A 5 -49.70 -7.56 -55.97
C SER A 5 -48.73 -6.39 -56.03
N SER A 6 -47.51 -6.72 -56.16
CA SER A 6 -46.64 -6.64 -57.35
C SER A 6 -46.30 -5.22 -57.79
N THR A 7 -45.05 -4.87 -57.85
CA THR A 7 -44.27 -4.80 -59.09
C THR A 7 -42.83 -4.40 -58.86
N ALA A 8 -42.02 -4.95 -59.72
CA ALA A 8 -40.56 -4.84 -59.86
C ALA A 8 -40.10 -3.46 -60.34
N GLY A 9 -38.85 -3.18 -60.10
CA GLY A 9 -38.08 -2.12 -60.75
C GLY A 9 -36.61 -2.31 -60.52
N ARG A 10 -35.91 -2.86 -61.53
CA ARG A 10 -34.45 -2.94 -61.70
C ARG A 10 -33.87 -1.55 -61.95
N ARG A 11 -32.62 -1.36 -61.50
CA ARG A 11 -31.44 -0.91 -62.25
C ARG A 11 -30.34 -0.53 -61.29
N ASP A 12 -29.24 -1.25 -61.28
CA ASP A 12 -27.92 -0.97 -61.89
C ASP A 12 -27.23 0.29 -61.40
N GLY A 13 -25.99 0.11 -60.93
CA GLY A 13 -24.96 1.14 -60.96
C GLY A 13 -24.02 1.13 -59.77
N ASN A 14 -23.11 0.17 -59.71
CA ASN A 14 -21.65 0.34 -59.82
C ASN A 14 -21.01 1.46 -58.96
N ASN A 15 -20.11 1.07 -58.20
CA ASN A 15 -18.74 1.54 -58.10
C ASN A 15 -18.24 1.56 -56.65
N GLY A 16 -17.27 0.74 -56.46
CA GLY A 16 -16.51 0.55 -55.26
C GLY A 16 -15.74 1.78 -54.81
N LYS A 17 -15.50 1.79 -53.56
CA LYS A 17 -14.26 2.26 -52.96
C LYS A 17 -14.10 1.59 -51.63
N ASP A 18 -13.26 0.56 -51.60
CA ASP A 18 -12.62 0.08 -50.41
C ASP A 18 -11.97 1.28 -49.69
N ARG A 19 -12.53 1.67 -48.58
CA ARG A 19 -11.82 2.44 -47.54
C ARG A 19 -11.41 1.51 -46.46
N ASN A 20 -10.20 1.02 -46.61
CA ASN A 20 -9.39 0.48 -45.54
C ASN A 20 -9.39 1.50 -44.37
N GLN A 21 -10.27 1.33 -43.40
CA GLN A 21 -10.14 2.01 -42.14
C GLN A 21 -9.12 1.23 -41.33
N GLN A 22 -7.88 1.65 -41.47
CA GLN A 22 -6.79 1.34 -40.61
C GLN A 22 -7.11 1.95 -39.24
N THR A 23 -7.63 1.12 -38.34
CA THR A 23 -7.81 1.47 -36.94
C THR A 23 -6.39 1.65 -36.37
N GLN A 24 -5.97 2.88 -36.33
CA GLN A 24 -4.78 3.30 -35.64
C GLN A 24 -5.05 3.03 -34.17
N LEU A 25 -4.42 2.00 -33.64
CA LEU A 25 -4.27 1.80 -32.21
C LEU A 25 -3.38 2.96 -31.74
N ASP A 26 -4.00 4.01 -31.24
CA ASP A 26 -3.31 5.02 -30.45
C ASP A 26 -2.75 4.30 -29.22
N GLY A 27 -1.49 3.90 -29.33
CA GLY A 27 -0.71 3.49 -28.18
C GLY A 27 -0.67 4.68 -27.24
N ASP A 28 -1.18 4.48 -26.05
CA ASP A 28 -0.99 5.38 -24.91
C ASP A 28 0.52 5.55 -24.69
N GLN A 29 1.09 6.54 -25.35
CA GLN A 29 2.44 7.01 -25.06
C GLN A 29 2.31 7.89 -23.84
N GLY A 30 2.45 7.27 -22.66
CA GLY A 30 2.58 8.02 -21.42
C GLY A 30 3.59 9.16 -21.60
N ASP A 31 3.27 10.32 -21.06
CA ASP A 31 4.11 11.51 -21.12
C ASP A 31 5.53 11.15 -20.62
N PRO A 32 6.58 11.23 -21.47
CA PRO A 32 7.95 10.91 -21.05
C PRO A 32 8.49 11.86 -19.97
N ASN A 33 7.75 12.92 -19.61
CA ASN A 33 8.05 13.84 -18.52
C ASN A 33 7.12 13.65 -17.30
N ALA A 34 6.29 12.61 -17.26
CA ALA A 34 5.54 12.32 -16.07
C ALA A 34 6.51 12.00 -14.93
N VAL A 35 6.63 12.90 -13.97
CA VAL A 35 7.40 12.68 -12.75
C VAL A 35 6.67 11.57 -11.98
N GLY A 36 7.25 10.37 -11.96
CA GLY A 36 6.73 9.28 -11.14
C GLY A 36 6.84 9.67 -9.68
N HIS A 37 5.79 9.44 -8.92
CA HIS A 37 5.81 9.56 -7.46
C HIS A 37 5.95 8.17 -6.85
N SER A 38 6.53 8.08 -5.66
CA SER A 38 6.69 6.84 -4.95
C SER A 38 6.40 6.97 -3.47
N GLN A 39 5.98 5.87 -2.86
CA GLN A 39 5.76 5.75 -1.41
C GLN A 39 6.48 4.52 -0.91
N THR A 40 7.56 4.71 -0.15
CA THR A 40 8.31 3.59 0.44
C THR A 40 7.82 3.32 1.85
N LEU A 41 7.30 2.11 2.09
CA LEU A 41 6.86 1.66 3.40
C LEU A 41 7.99 1.02 4.18
N TRP A 42 8.10 1.40 5.44
CA TRP A 42 9.08 0.90 6.39
C TRP A 42 8.42 0.43 7.69
N ILE A 43 8.96 -0.63 8.27
CA ILE A 43 8.70 -1.00 9.67
C ILE A 43 9.83 -0.41 10.51
N LEU A 44 9.47 0.37 11.54
CA LEU A 44 10.38 0.90 12.55
C LEU A 44 10.26 0.06 13.82
N ILE A 45 11.40 -0.37 14.35
CA ILE A 45 11.46 -1.17 15.58
C ILE A 45 12.23 -0.38 16.64
N PHE A 46 11.65 -0.27 17.81
CA PHE A 46 12.24 0.39 18.98
C PHE A 46 12.46 -0.60 20.10
N ARG A 47 13.52 -0.40 20.88
CA ARG A 47 13.77 -1.19 22.10
C ARG A 47 12.72 -0.88 23.16
N GLY A 48 12.39 -1.90 23.93
CA GLY A 48 11.49 -1.74 25.05
C GLY A 48 12.07 -0.92 26.19
N TYR A 49 11.20 -0.31 26.98
CA TYR A 49 11.53 0.45 28.17
C TYR A 49 10.55 0.11 29.30
N PRO A 50 10.99 -0.05 30.56
CA PRO A 50 12.37 0.12 31.08
C PRO A 50 13.30 -1.06 30.77
N ARG A 51 12.82 -2.18 30.27
CA ARG A 51 13.58 -3.38 29.90
C ARG A 51 13.34 -3.69 28.43
N ASP A 52 14.42 -4.00 27.68
CA ASP A 52 14.32 -4.43 26.27
C ASP A 52 14.10 -5.94 26.23
N ILE A 53 12.85 -6.34 26.27
CA ILE A 53 12.38 -7.73 26.10
C ILE A 53 11.43 -7.79 24.90
N GLN A 54 11.13 -8.99 24.39
CA GLN A 54 10.35 -9.17 23.17
C GLN A 54 8.98 -8.49 23.24
N SER A 55 8.26 -8.67 24.36
CA SER A 55 6.92 -8.12 24.56
C SER A 55 6.88 -6.58 24.70
N THR A 56 8.00 -5.95 25.06
CA THR A 56 8.10 -4.49 25.23
C THR A 56 8.66 -3.76 24.02
N ARG A 57 9.17 -4.48 22.99
CA ARG A 57 9.58 -3.85 21.73
C ARG A 57 8.40 -3.26 21.00
N VAL A 58 8.57 -2.00 20.60
CA VAL A 58 7.53 -1.25 19.89
C VAL A 58 7.78 -1.27 18.40
N THR A 59 6.73 -1.47 17.62
CA THR A 59 6.75 -1.39 16.15
C THR A 59 5.84 -0.27 15.67
N GLU A 60 6.31 0.44 14.66
CA GLU A 60 5.56 1.50 13.97
C GLU A 60 5.75 1.34 12.46
N LEU A 61 4.82 1.86 11.66
CA LEU A 61 4.94 1.97 10.22
C LEU A 61 5.35 3.38 9.84
N CYS A 62 6.17 3.52 8.79
CA CYS A 62 6.58 4.82 8.28
C CYS A 62 6.52 4.79 6.75
N ILE A 63 5.76 5.70 6.17
CA ILE A 63 5.73 5.95 4.73
C ILE A 63 6.66 7.13 4.46
N VAL A 64 7.61 6.95 3.53
CA VAL A 64 8.48 8.01 3.02
C VAL A 64 8.03 8.31 1.59
N PHE A 65 7.78 9.59 1.29
CA PHE A 65 7.28 10.03 0.01
C PHE A 65 8.42 10.53 -0.89
N ASP A 66 8.47 10.04 -2.14
CA ASP A 66 9.42 10.47 -3.17
C ASP A 66 10.89 10.41 -2.69
N ASP A 67 11.23 9.37 -1.90
CA ASP A 67 12.55 9.18 -1.26
C ASP A 67 13.03 10.37 -0.41
N ASN A 68 12.11 11.25 -0.03
CA ASN A 68 12.41 12.40 0.82
C ASN A 68 12.13 12.08 2.29
N GLU A 69 13.18 11.74 3.06
CA GLU A 69 13.09 11.38 4.48
C GLU A 69 12.43 12.46 5.36
N ASN A 70 12.39 13.72 4.92
CA ASN A 70 11.69 14.79 5.63
C ASN A 70 10.20 14.84 5.32
N LYS A 71 9.76 14.16 4.26
CA LYS A 71 8.36 14.03 3.86
C LYS A 71 7.89 12.63 4.20
N ASN A 72 7.46 12.45 5.42
CA ASN A 72 7.09 11.13 5.92
C ASN A 72 5.81 11.16 6.75
N LEU A 73 5.15 10.00 6.82
CA LEU A 73 4.03 9.74 7.70
C LEU A 73 4.36 8.53 8.56
N THR A 74 4.39 8.70 9.88
CA THR A 74 4.48 7.60 10.83
C THR A 74 3.09 7.24 11.34
N VAL A 75 2.73 5.96 11.25
CA VAL A 75 1.48 5.41 11.76
C VAL A 75 1.79 4.36 12.81
N ARG A 76 1.13 4.44 13.95
CA ARG A 76 1.30 3.52 15.07
C ARG A 76 0.00 3.32 15.82
N ILE A 77 -0.11 2.23 16.55
CA ILE A 77 -1.15 2.12 17.57
C ILE A 77 -0.63 2.70 18.88
N GLN A 78 -1.55 3.30 19.64
CA GLN A 78 -1.31 3.85 20.97
C GLN A 78 -2.39 3.34 21.93
N GLY A 79 -2.14 3.46 23.23
CA GLY A 79 -3.01 2.94 24.26
C GLY A 79 -2.55 1.56 24.75
N SER A 80 -3.45 0.85 25.39
CA SER A 80 -3.25 -0.52 25.88
C SER A 80 -4.57 -1.26 25.83
N TYR A 81 -4.51 -2.59 25.87
CA TYR A 81 -5.69 -3.42 25.94
C TYR A 81 -6.68 -2.92 27.03
N PRO A 82 -7.96 -2.84 26.75
CA PRO A 82 -8.67 -3.05 25.47
C PRO A 82 -8.94 -1.73 24.70
N HIS A 83 -8.07 -0.73 24.77
CA HIS A 83 -8.31 0.62 24.28
C HIS A 83 -7.20 1.10 23.30
N TYR A 84 -6.86 0.26 22.33
CA TYR A 84 -5.95 0.69 21.26
C TYR A 84 -6.63 1.64 20.29
N SER A 85 -5.89 2.63 19.83
CA SER A 85 -6.28 3.56 18.76
C SER A 85 -5.12 3.82 17.81
N VAL A 86 -5.43 4.16 16.55
CA VAL A 86 -4.40 4.54 15.57
C VAL A 86 -4.00 6.01 15.78
N ASN A 87 -2.72 6.28 15.66
CA ASN A 87 -2.15 7.63 15.72
C ASN A 87 -1.26 7.86 14.50
N GLU A 88 -1.47 8.98 13.82
CA GLU A 88 -0.70 9.45 12.68
C GLU A 88 0.16 10.66 13.07
N VAL A 89 1.41 10.67 12.64
CA VAL A 89 2.30 11.82 12.83
C VAL A 89 3.07 12.10 11.55
N TRP A 90 2.84 13.27 10.98
CA TRP A 90 3.50 13.75 9.77
C TRP A 90 4.86 14.36 10.05
N ASN A 91 5.80 14.19 9.12
CA ASN A 91 7.10 14.83 9.07
C ASN A 91 7.88 14.67 10.39
N GLN A 92 7.84 13.47 10.98
CA GLN A 92 8.65 13.17 12.15
C GLN A 92 10.15 13.25 11.84
N ALA A 93 10.92 13.57 12.89
CA ALA A 93 12.38 13.52 12.82
C ALA A 93 12.84 12.11 12.40
N HIS A 94 13.95 12.07 11.67
CA HIS A 94 14.53 10.82 11.17
C HIS A 94 14.61 9.76 12.28
N PRO A 95 14.18 8.51 12.04
CA PRO A 95 14.03 7.49 13.08
C PRO A 95 15.30 7.28 13.93
N ARG A 96 16.50 7.39 13.33
CA ARG A 96 17.77 7.22 14.06
C ARG A 96 18.01 8.27 15.16
N THR A 97 17.33 9.40 15.14
CA THR A 97 17.45 10.45 16.17
C THR A 97 16.44 10.27 17.29
N ARG A 98 15.49 9.32 17.14
CA ARG A 98 14.46 9.05 18.14
C ARG A 98 14.98 8.14 19.25
N PRO A 99 14.61 8.38 20.52
CA PRO A 99 14.99 7.52 21.62
C PRO A 99 14.62 6.05 21.37
N HIS A 100 15.47 5.15 21.82
CA HIS A 100 15.26 3.69 21.74
C HIS A 100 15.16 3.12 20.32
N PHE A 101 15.37 3.91 19.26
CA PHE A 101 15.38 3.38 17.91
C PHE A 101 16.37 2.22 17.79
N TYR A 102 15.91 1.10 17.22
CA TYR A 102 16.73 -0.09 17.07
C TYR A 102 16.98 -0.44 15.61
N ARG A 103 15.93 -0.52 14.81
CA ARG A 103 16.05 -0.95 13.41
C ARG A 103 14.95 -0.37 12.53
N ARG A 104 15.28 -0.24 11.23
CA ARG A 104 14.32 0.04 10.13
C ARG A 104 14.40 -1.10 9.13
N LEU A 105 13.24 -1.62 8.70
CA LEU A 105 13.09 -2.65 7.68
C LEU A 105 12.31 -2.07 6.51
N ALA A 106 12.81 -2.20 5.28
CA ALA A 106 12.03 -1.91 4.10
C ALA A 106 10.95 -2.99 3.93
N VAL A 107 9.75 -2.56 3.57
CA VAL A 107 8.66 -3.45 3.19
C VAL A 107 8.56 -3.47 1.67
N ALA A 108 8.16 -2.36 1.07
CA ALA A 108 7.97 -2.21 -0.37
C ALA A 108 8.08 -0.74 -0.78
N THR A 109 8.26 -0.50 -2.07
CA THR A 109 8.04 0.81 -2.70
C THR A 109 6.87 0.71 -3.65
N VAL A 110 5.85 1.53 -3.42
CA VAL A 110 4.64 1.60 -4.22
C VAL A 110 4.74 2.80 -5.16
N GLU A 111 4.73 2.53 -6.46
CA GLU A 111 4.66 3.59 -7.47
C GLU A 111 3.26 4.21 -7.47
N THR A 112 3.22 5.53 -7.58
CA THR A 112 1.98 6.29 -7.55
C THR A 112 1.93 7.29 -8.72
N ASN A 113 0.71 7.56 -9.18
CA ASN A 113 0.50 8.52 -10.29
C ASN A 113 0.38 9.96 -9.79
N SER A 114 0.38 10.17 -8.48
CA SER A 114 0.15 11.47 -7.86
C SER A 114 0.74 11.51 -6.47
N GLU A 115 1.26 12.66 -6.09
CA GLU A 115 1.67 12.95 -4.71
C GLU A 115 0.51 12.81 -3.71
N ALA A 116 -0.73 13.00 -4.15
CA ALA A 116 -1.94 12.89 -3.35
C ALA A 116 -2.50 11.46 -3.24
N ASP A 117 -1.78 10.44 -3.71
CA ASP A 117 -2.24 9.05 -3.62
C ASP A 117 -2.29 8.60 -2.15
N THR A 118 -3.48 8.24 -1.69
CA THR A 118 -3.74 7.85 -0.29
C THR A 118 -3.93 6.34 -0.10
N ARG A 119 -3.87 5.53 -1.16
CA ARG A 119 -4.21 4.09 -1.10
C ARG A 119 -3.43 3.35 -0.02
N LEU A 120 -2.12 3.57 0.07
CA LEU A 120 -1.28 2.92 1.07
C LEU A 120 -1.66 3.36 2.50
N ARG A 121 -1.81 4.68 2.71
CA ARG A 121 -2.25 5.25 3.99
C ARG A 121 -3.62 4.73 4.39
N ASP A 122 -4.60 4.76 3.48
CA ASP A 122 -5.99 4.39 3.77
C ASP A 122 -6.11 2.90 4.10
N ALA A 123 -5.35 2.02 3.43
CA ALA A 123 -5.28 0.61 3.76
C ALA A 123 -4.71 0.38 5.18
N ILE A 124 -3.63 1.08 5.54
CA ILE A 124 -3.03 1.00 6.88
C ILE A 124 -4.03 1.46 7.96
N LEU A 125 -4.69 2.60 7.74
CA LEU A 125 -5.67 3.14 8.70
C LEU A 125 -6.95 2.31 8.78
N GLY A 126 -7.32 1.65 7.69
CA GLY A 126 -8.48 0.75 7.62
C GLY A 126 -8.26 -0.60 8.30
N THR A 127 -7.03 -0.94 8.67
CA THR A 127 -6.74 -2.22 9.32
C THR A 127 -7.38 -2.29 10.71
N HIS A 128 -8.10 -3.37 10.95
CA HIS A 128 -8.85 -3.57 12.19
C HIS A 128 -7.95 -3.56 13.44
N LEU A 129 -8.42 -2.92 14.52
CA LEU A 129 -7.79 -2.96 15.82
C LEU A 129 -8.44 -4.05 16.68
N ASN A 130 -7.67 -5.08 17.05
CA ASN A 130 -8.17 -6.15 17.89
C ASN A 130 -8.12 -5.77 19.37
N ASN A 131 -9.17 -5.10 19.83
CA ASN A 131 -9.34 -4.70 21.23
C ASN A 131 -9.98 -5.81 22.10
N THR A 132 -10.03 -7.05 21.61
CA THR A 132 -10.66 -8.20 22.29
C THR A 132 -9.67 -9.25 22.76
N GLU A 133 -8.45 -9.26 22.25
CA GLU A 133 -7.39 -10.20 22.59
C GLU A 133 -6.32 -9.55 23.46
N LEU A 134 -6.06 -10.13 24.61
CA LEU A 134 -5.13 -9.59 25.61
C LEU A 134 -3.67 -9.50 25.09
N ASP A 135 -3.24 -10.48 24.31
CA ASP A 135 -1.85 -10.58 23.83
C ASP A 135 -1.63 -9.84 22.49
N TRP A 136 -2.69 -9.29 21.89
CA TRP A 136 -2.58 -8.49 20.69
C TRP A 136 -1.99 -7.11 21.01
N ASN A 137 -1.04 -6.66 20.18
CA ASN A 137 -0.27 -5.43 20.42
C ASN A 137 0.22 -4.81 19.12
N CYS A 138 1.13 -3.83 19.20
CA CYS A 138 1.66 -3.14 18.01
C CYS A 138 2.39 -4.08 17.02
N GLN A 139 2.98 -5.17 17.49
CA GLN A 139 3.64 -6.15 16.62
C GLN A 139 2.59 -6.95 15.84
N SER A 140 1.52 -7.38 16.51
CA SER A 140 0.36 -8.06 15.90
C SER A 140 -0.30 -7.15 14.86
N TRP A 141 -0.54 -5.87 15.23
CA TRP A 141 -1.13 -4.89 14.31
C TRP A 141 -0.31 -4.70 13.04
N VAL A 142 1.02 -4.61 13.12
CA VAL A 142 1.86 -4.52 11.92
C VAL A 142 1.71 -5.75 11.05
N GLY A 143 1.62 -6.95 11.63
CA GLY A 143 1.33 -8.18 10.89
C GLY A 143 -0.02 -8.11 10.15
N ASP A 144 -1.08 -7.66 10.85
CA ASP A 144 -2.42 -7.50 10.26
C ASP A 144 -2.42 -6.45 9.14
N VAL A 145 -1.66 -5.35 9.28
CA VAL A 145 -1.47 -4.36 8.21
C VAL A 145 -0.80 -4.98 6.99
N LEU A 146 0.28 -5.75 7.16
CA LEU A 146 0.95 -6.38 6.02
C LEU A 146 -0.02 -7.29 5.26
N THR A 147 -0.83 -8.09 5.95
CA THR A 147 -1.88 -8.91 5.34
C THR A 147 -2.90 -8.04 4.59
N THR A 148 -3.36 -6.95 5.19
CA THR A 148 -4.30 -6.01 4.52
C THR A 148 -3.71 -5.43 3.23
N LEU A 149 -2.42 -5.08 3.23
CA LEU A 149 -1.73 -4.54 2.06
C LEU A 149 -1.54 -5.59 0.95
N GLN A 150 -1.26 -6.86 1.31
CA GLN A 150 -1.18 -7.99 0.39
C GLN A 150 -2.56 -8.25 -0.26
N ASP A 151 -3.63 -8.29 0.52
CA ASP A 151 -5.00 -8.47 0.03
C ASP A 151 -5.43 -7.35 -0.93
N ALA A 152 -5.05 -6.11 -0.61
CA ALA A 152 -5.28 -4.93 -1.46
C ALA A 152 -4.36 -4.86 -2.68
N LYS A 153 -3.39 -5.79 -2.83
CA LYS A 153 -2.37 -5.82 -3.90
C LYS A 153 -1.53 -4.54 -3.98
N LEU A 154 -1.33 -3.88 -2.84
CA LEU A 154 -0.42 -2.73 -2.71
C LEU A 154 1.02 -3.17 -2.48
N ILE A 155 1.21 -4.36 -1.95
CA ILE A 155 2.50 -5.06 -1.85
C ILE A 155 2.32 -6.50 -2.33
N THR A 156 3.40 -7.15 -2.72
CA THR A 156 3.39 -8.57 -3.08
C THR A 156 3.37 -9.45 -1.82
N ASP A 157 2.95 -10.72 -1.99
CA ASP A 157 2.97 -11.70 -0.90
C ASP A 157 4.41 -11.90 -0.39
N GLU A 158 5.40 -11.92 -1.30
CA GLU A 158 6.82 -12.06 -0.95
C GLU A 158 7.34 -10.86 -0.12
N GLU A 159 6.98 -9.63 -0.48
CA GLU A 159 7.38 -8.43 0.26
C GLU A 159 6.79 -8.43 1.67
N GLY A 160 5.50 -8.76 1.81
CA GLY A 160 4.83 -8.86 3.10
C GLY A 160 5.44 -9.93 4.00
N ASP A 161 5.65 -11.15 3.46
CA ASP A 161 6.24 -12.27 4.21
C ASP A 161 7.69 -11.97 4.63
N ASN A 162 8.49 -11.39 3.74
CA ASN A 162 9.87 -10.99 4.05
C ASN A 162 9.92 -9.92 5.15
N ALA A 163 9.03 -8.94 5.10
CA ALA A 163 8.93 -7.89 6.10
C ALA A 163 8.50 -8.44 7.46
N LEU A 164 7.47 -9.31 7.49
CA LEU A 164 7.00 -9.96 8.71
C LEU A 164 8.10 -10.82 9.35
N ASN A 165 8.73 -11.69 8.57
CA ASN A 165 9.82 -12.55 9.03
C ASN A 165 11.00 -11.72 9.53
N GLY A 166 11.36 -10.63 8.83
CA GLY A 166 12.39 -9.70 9.25
C GLY A 166 12.06 -9.03 10.59
N MET A 167 10.83 -8.56 10.77
CA MET A 167 10.35 -7.97 12.02
C MET A 167 10.45 -8.96 13.19
N VAL A 168 9.88 -10.17 13.02
CA VAL A 168 9.89 -11.23 14.02
C VAL A 168 11.34 -11.58 14.41
N ASN A 169 12.24 -11.75 13.45
CA ASN A 169 13.64 -12.06 13.68
C ASN A 169 14.35 -10.96 14.50
N TYR A 170 14.04 -9.67 14.27
CA TYR A 170 14.63 -8.60 15.08
C TYR A 170 14.01 -8.51 16.47
N ILE A 171 12.71 -8.79 16.62
CA ILE A 171 12.05 -8.85 17.94
C ILE A 171 12.65 -9.99 18.76
N ALA A 172 12.81 -11.16 18.17
CA ALA A 172 13.34 -12.36 18.82
C ALA A 172 14.80 -12.24 19.31
N ARG A 173 15.54 -11.20 18.93
CA ARG A 173 16.88 -10.92 19.45
C ARG A 173 16.87 -10.33 20.87
N ALA A 174 15.73 -9.89 21.36
CA ALA A 174 15.58 -9.50 22.76
C ALA A 174 15.29 -10.75 23.62
N PRO A 175 15.66 -10.73 24.92
CA PRO A 175 15.24 -11.76 25.85
C PRO A 175 13.72 -11.88 25.93
N TRP A 176 13.22 -13.03 26.35
CA TRP A 176 11.77 -13.22 26.61
C TRP A 176 11.34 -12.44 27.85
N GLU A 177 12.11 -12.50 28.94
CA GLU A 177 11.91 -11.78 30.22
C GLU A 177 13.24 -11.57 30.94
#